data_c0d34f20d7731821bf166f473f0db90b
#
_entry.id   c0d34f20d7731821bf166f473f0db90b
#
_cell.length_a   1.000
_cell.length_b   1.000
_cell.length_c   1.000
_cell.angle_alpha   90.00
_cell.angle_beta   90.00
_cell.angle_gamma   90.00
#
_symmetry.space_group_name_H-M   'P 1'
#
loop_
_entity.id
_entity.type
_entity.pdbx_description
1 polymer ?
#
loop_
_entity_poly.entity_id
_entity_poly.type
_entity_poly.pdbx_seq_one_letter_code
_entity_poly.pdbx_strand_id
1 'polypeptide(L)'
;MFGVSAGSENREEYFAGLARRFASDAKMFRCRAAVHVENKDDVVFWSTVLKHFCPDDRFHFLAGSRNEFGHETSGVTQCLKYVHALGPDFFICIDSDYRYLLHERGIDAKHFILQTYTYSFENHHCYAEGLDEVCSRIAHVPNRLFDFKRFLTCFSRIVYELFIWHLYFLRTDPVRFSKYDFNQYINMTSRESLISVCDNGHRVLEELEMKVKRKLAYFERKYPNAALENIRKKYEQMGLLPETTYLFLRGHNVYD
;
A
#
# COMPACT_ATOMS: atom_id res chain seq x y z
N MET A 1 -24.50 28.28 1.73
CA MET A 1 -23.61 28.75 0.66
C MET A 1 -22.23 28.95 1.27
N PHE A 2 -21.35 27.97 1.14
CA PHE A 2 -19.97 28.13 1.58
C PHE A 2 -19.18 28.68 0.41
N GLY A 3 -18.65 29.89 0.58
CA GLY A 3 -17.80 30.54 -0.42
C GLY A 3 -16.51 29.74 -0.60
N VAL A 4 -16.30 29.19 -1.79
CA VAL A 4 -15.01 28.69 -2.24
C VAL A 4 -14.05 29.89 -2.25
N SER A 5 -12.96 29.83 -1.49
CA SER A 5 -12.02 30.94 -1.41
C SER A 5 -11.28 31.09 -2.76
N ALA A 6 -11.09 32.32 -3.24
CA ALA A 6 -10.38 32.62 -4.49
C ALA A 6 -8.98 31.97 -4.62
N GLY A 7 -8.40 31.52 -3.50
CA GLY A 7 -7.14 30.77 -3.46
C GLY A 7 -7.25 29.30 -3.88
N SER A 8 -8.43 28.66 -3.73
CA SER A 8 -8.63 27.28 -4.14
C SER A 8 -8.84 27.15 -5.64
N GLU A 9 -9.61 28.07 -6.25
CA GLU A 9 -9.86 28.08 -7.70
C GLU A 9 -8.55 28.29 -8.50
N ASN A 10 -7.70 29.19 -8.05
CA ASN A 10 -6.39 29.43 -8.68
C ASN A 10 -5.48 28.18 -8.60
N ARG A 11 -5.59 27.41 -7.52
CA ARG A 11 -4.80 26.18 -7.33
C ARG A 11 -5.29 25.04 -8.23
N GLU A 12 -6.59 24.83 -8.33
CA GLU A 12 -7.17 23.80 -9.20
C GLU A 12 -6.86 24.09 -10.67
N GLU A 13 -6.95 25.35 -11.09
CA GLU A 13 -6.59 25.78 -12.45
C GLU A 13 -5.12 25.56 -12.75
N TYR A 14 -4.21 25.81 -11.81
CA TYR A 14 -2.80 25.53 -11.92
C TYR A 14 -2.53 24.05 -12.21
N PHE A 15 -3.08 23.12 -11.40
CA PHE A 15 -2.90 21.68 -11.60
C PHE A 15 -3.59 21.17 -12.86
N ALA A 16 -4.73 21.74 -13.24
CA ALA A 16 -5.36 21.45 -14.51
C ALA A 16 -4.51 21.91 -15.71
N GLY A 17 -3.85 23.04 -15.60
CA GLY A 17 -2.89 23.51 -16.60
C GLY A 17 -1.69 22.56 -16.76
N LEU A 18 -1.12 22.10 -15.65
CA LEU A 18 -0.04 21.11 -15.66
C LEU A 18 -0.49 19.77 -16.26
N ALA A 19 -1.67 19.28 -15.89
CA ALA A 19 -2.23 18.02 -16.43
C ALA A 19 -2.37 18.08 -17.95
N ARG A 20 -2.90 19.18 -18.50
CA ARG A 20 -2.99 19.41 -19.96
C ARG A 20 -1.62 19.41 -20.63
N ARG A 21 -0.63 20.04 -19.99
CA ARG A 21 0.76 20.05 -20.50
C ARG A 21 1.33 18.63 -20.55
N PHE A 22 1.21 17.86 -19.46
CA PHE A 22 1.71 16.48 -19.40
C PHE A 22 1.03 15.58 -20.44
N ALA A 23 -0.29 15.72 -20.63
CA ALA A 23 -1.01 15.02 -21.69
C ALA A 23 -0.51 15.39 -23.10
N SER A 24 -0.17 16.65 -23.32
CA SER A 24 0.41 17.12 -24.60
C SER A 24 1.82 16.57 -24.81
N ASP A 25 2.66 16.59 -23.79
CA ASP A 25 4.02 16.02 -23.83
C ASP A 25 3.95 14.52 -24.13
N ALA A 26 3.03 13.77 -23.51
CA ALA A 26 2.83 12.35 -23.80
C ALA A 26 2.50 12.11 -25.29
N LYS A 27 1.62 12.92 -25.88
CA LYS A 27 1.28 12.84 -27.32
C LYS A 27 2.48 13.13 -28.22
N MET A 28 3.31 14.11 -27.85
CA MET A 28 4.56 14.41 -28.58
C MET A 28 5.53 13.22 -28.57
N PHE A 29 5.59 12.47 -27.47
CA PHE A 29 6.39 11.24 -27.35
C PHE A 29 5.70 9.99 -27.92
N ARG A 30 4.57 10.14 -28.61
CA ARG A 30 3.75 9.04 -29.15
C ARG A 30 3.33 8.05 -28.06
N CYS A 31 3.05 8.55 -26.87
CA CYS A 31 2.46 7.80 -25.77
C CYS A 31 0.95 7.98 -25.75
N ARG A 32 0.24 6.97 -25.30
CA ARG A 32 -1.22 6.98 -25.15
C ARG A 32 -1.66 8.00 -24.13
N ALA A 33 -0.97 8.06 -23.00
CA ALA A 33 -1.29 8.95 -21.89
C ALA A 33 -0.04 9.30 -21.09
N ALA A 34 -0.13 10.38 -20.31
CA ALA A 34 0.79 10.66 -19.22
C ALA A 34 0.28 9.97 -17.93
N VAL A 35 1.20 9.42 -17.15
CA VAL A 35 0.93 8.71 -15.89
C VAL A 35 1.75 9.34 -14.78
N HIS A 36 1.08 9.94 -13.79
CA HIS A 36 1.76 10.47 -12.63
C HIS A 36 1.81 9.43 -11.52
N VAL A 37 3.00 9.16 -11.00
CA VAL A 37 3.26 8.24 -9.89
C VAL A 37 3.81 8.99 -8.68
N GLU A 38 3.80 8.37 -7.51
CA GLU A 38 4.21 9.00 -6.26
C GLU A 38 5.70 9.31 -6.25
N ASN A 39 6.53 8.34 -6.63
CA ASN A 39 7.98 8.41 -6.59
C ASN A 39 8.62 7.78 -7.85
N LYS A 40 9.91 7.95 -7.99
CA LYS A 40 10.66 7.38 -9.13
C LYS A 40 10.69 5.86 -9.11
N ASP A 41 10.72 5.27 -7.92
CA ASP A 41 10.77 3.81 -7.75
C ASP A 41 9.48 3.13 -8.21
N ASP A 42 8.34 3.83 -8.12
CA ASP A 42 7.03 3.35 -8.59
C ASP A 42 6.96 3.19 -10.10
N VAL A 43 7.80 3.93 -10.85
CA VAL A 43 7.79 3.90 -12.33
C VAL A 43 8.02 2.50 -12.87
N VAL A 44 8.97 1.76 -12.30
CA VAL A 44 9.29 0.39 -12.76
C VAL A 44 8.12 -0.54 -12.54
N PHE A 45 7.50 -0.49 -11.37
CA PHE A 45 6.33 -1.30 -11.04
C PHE A 45 5.16 -1.00 -11.98
N TRP A 46 4.72 0.27 -12.04
CA TRP A 46 3.56 0.66 -12.82
C TRP A 46 3.77 0.52 -14.34
N SER A 47 4.99 0.73 -14.83
CA SER A 47 5.30 0.46 -16.25
C SER A 47 5.16 -1.03 -16.58
N THR A 48 5.57 -1.91 -15.68
CA THR A 48 5.44 -3.36 -15.84
C THR A 48 3.96 -3.78 -15.83
N VAL A 49 3.19 -3.26 -14.87
CA VAL A 49 1.74 -3.53 -14.77
C VAL A 49 1.01 -3.04 -16.02
N LEU A 50 1.21 -1.78 -16.42
CA LEU A 50 0.54 -1.22 -17.59
C LEU A 50 0.94 -1.93 -18.90
N LYS A 51 2.21 -2.29 -19.03
CA LYS A 51 2.66 -3.07 -20.20
C LYS A 51 2.05 -4.47 -20.25
N HIS A 52 1.79 -5.10 -19.11
CA HIS A 52 1.14 -6.41 -19.06
C HIS A 52 -0.31 -6.35 -19.56
N PHE A 53 -1.07 -5.34 -19.14
CA PHE A 53 -2.48 -5.20 -19.52
C PHE A 53 -2.70 -4.45 -20.85
N CYS A 54 -1.77 -3.61 -21.26
CA CYS A 54 -1.81 -2.79 -22.47
C CYS A 54 -0.47 -2.91 -23.24
N PRO A 55 -0.15 -4.09 -23.82
CA PRO A 55 1.17 -4.39 -24.38
C PRO A 55 1.55 -3.50 -25.58
N ASP A 56 0.56 -3.02 -26.31
CA ASP A 56 0.74 -2.19 -27.52
C ASP A 56 0.83 -0.70 -27.20
N ASP A 57 0.45 -0.30 -25.98
CA ASP A 57 0.43 1.09 -25.56
C ASP A 57 1.76 1.50 -24.91
N ARG A 58 2.11 2.76 -25.10
CA ARG A 58 3.23 3.43 -24.41
C ARG A 58 2.68 4.51 -23.50
N PHE A 59 3.29 4.64 -22.35
CA PHE A 59 2.90 5.62 -21.34
C PHE A 59 4.09 6.53 -21.00
N HIS A 60 3.81 7.80 -20.79
CA HIS A 60 4.79 8.78 -20.35
C HIS A 60 4.71 8.96 -18.84
N PHE A 61 5.67 8.41 -18.11
CA PHE A 61 5.68 8.44 -16.65
C PHE A 61 6.27 9.73 -16.10
N LEU A 62 5.62 10.26 -15.08
CA LEU A 62 6.02 11.45 -14.33
C LEU A 62 6.09 11.06 -12.85
N ALA A 63 7.24 11.24 -12.23
CA ALA A 63 7.47 10.92 -10.83
C ALA A 63 7.81 12.20 -10.07
N GLY A 64 6.97 12.57 -9.12
CA GLY A 64 7.06 13.86 -8.45
C GLY A 64 6.64 15.00 -9.37
N SER A 65 6.36 16.14 -8.78
CA SER A 65 6.07 17.39 -9.51
C SER A 65 6.39 18.57 -8.60
N ARG A 66 6.26 19.78 -9.15
CA ARG A 66 6.43 20.99 -8.35
C ARG A 66 5.07 21.45 -7.81
N ASN A 67 5.07 21.96 -6.60
CA ASN A 67 3.91 22.64 -6.07
C ASN A 67 3.79 24.05 -6.66
N GLU A 68 2.73 24.75 -6.30
CA GLU A 68 2.44 26.12 -6.72
C GLU A 68 3.54 27.15 -6.36
N PHE A 69 4.44 26.79 -5.45
CA PHE A 69 5.59 27.61 -5.02
C PHE A 69 6.91 27.18 -5.69
N GLY A 70 6.87 26.22 -6.62
CA GLY A 70 8.04 25.72 -7.34
C GLY A 70 8.91 24.70 -6.60
N HIS A 71 8.53 24.31 -5.35
CA HIS A 71 9.24 23.27 -4.61
C HIS A 71 8.89 21.87 -5.15
N GLU A 72 9.90 21.02 -5.26
CA GLU A 72 9.67 19.61 -5.61
C GLU A 72 8.89 18.91 -4.50
N THR A 73 7.88 18.16 -4.92
CA THR A 73 7.00 17.39 -4.04
C THR A 73 6.74 16.02 -4.65
N SER A 74 6.57 15.03 -3.79
CA SER A 74 6.29 13.64 -4.17
C SER A 74 5.24 13.03 -3.23
N GLY A 75 4.91 11.77 -3.47
CA GLY A 75 3.96 11.01 -2.67
C GLY A 75 2.50 11.24 -3.07
N VAL A 76 1.63 10.45 -2.45
CA VAL A 76 0.19 10.42 -2.75
C VAL A 76 -0.50 11.78 -2.68
N THR A 77 -0.14 12.60 -1.71
CA THR A 77 -0.73 13.95 -1.55
C THR A 77 -0.49 14.83 -2.77
N GLN A 78 0.68 14.68 -3.41
CA GLN A 78 0.96 15.41 -4.65
C GLN A 78 0.15 14.86 -5.82
N CYS A 79 0.06 13.53 -5.97
CA CYS A 79 -0.76 12.89 -7.00
C CYS A 79 -2.23 13.32 -6.90
N LEU A 80 -2.78 13.34 -5.70
CA LEU A 80 -4.20 13.69 -5.46
C LEU A 80 -4.54 15.16 -5.72
N LYS A 81 -3.57 16.06 -5.89
CA LYS A 81 -3.84 17.45 -6.31
C LYS A 81 -4.40 17.54 -7.73
N TYR A 82 -4.21 16.51 -8.54
CA TYR A 82 -4.67 16.45 -9.92
C TYR A 82 -6.08 15.88 -10.10
N VAL A 83 -6.78 15.47 -9.03
CA VAL A 83 -8.06 14.73 -9.12
C VAL A 83 -9.11 15.38 -10.01
N HIS A 84 -9.17 16.72 -10.07
CA HIS A 84 -10.12 17.46 -10.90
C HIS A 84 -9.72 17.53 -12.38
N ALA A 85 -8.52 17.06 -12.75
CA ALA A 85 -7.97 17.14 -14.09
C ALA A 85 -7.64 15.76 -14.69
N LEU A 86 -8.04 14.68 -14.02
CA LEU A 86 -7.77 13.31 -14.48
C LEU A 86 -8.70 12.93 -15.63
N GLY A 87 -8.19 12.10 -16.51
CA GLY A 87 -8.90 11.61 -17.68
C GLY A 87 -8.11 10.57 -18.46
N PRO A 88 -8.60 10.16 -19.64
CA PRO A 88 -7.95 9.09 -20.42
C PRO A 88 -6.55 9.44 -20.94
N ASP A 89 -6.23 10.74 -21.06
CA ASP A 89 -4.93 11.25 -21.53
C ASP A 89 -3.96 11.55 -20.38
N PHE A 90 -4.46 11.63 -19.14
CA PHE A 90 -3.68 11.87 -17.93
C PHE A 90 -4.35 11.24 -16.72
N PHE A 91 -3.67 10.29 -16.09
CA PHE A 91 -4.15 9.61 -14.89
C PHE A 91 -3.04 9.40 -13.87
N ILE A 92 -3.40 8.99 -12.66
CA ILE A 92 -2.47 8.75 -11.57
C ILE A 92 -2.46 7.30 -11.14
N CYS A 93 -1.28 6.85 -10.70
CA CYS A 93 -1.09 5.54 -10.09
C CYS A 93 -0.47 5.75 -8.71
N ILE A 94 -1.09 5.18 -7.69
CA ILE A 94 -0.74 5.41 -6.29
C ILE A 94 -0.70 4.09 -5.50
N ASP A 95 -0.03 4.13 -4.36
CA ASP A 95 -0.15 3.09 -3.37
C ASP A 95 -1.51 3.14 -2.67
N SER A 96 -2.06 1.98 -2.38
CA SER A 96 -3.35 1.90 -1.69
C SER A 96 -3.27 2.43 -0.26
N ASP A 97 -2.18 2.18 0.44
CA ASP A 97 -2.15 2.27 1.90
C ASP A 97 -3.29 1.42 2.52
N TYR A 98 -4.40 1.98 2.85
CA TYR A 98 -5.64 1.25 3.22
C TYR A 98 -6.84 1.74 2.43
N ARG A 99 -6.66 2.62 1.42
CA ARG A 99 -7.75 3.25 0.65
C ARG A 99 -8.65 2.22 0.00
N TYR A 100 -8.06 1.17 -0.57
CA TYR A 100 -8.81 0.05 -1.14
C TYR A 100 -9.69 -0.64 -0.09
N LEU A 101 -9.11 -1.06 1.04
CA LEU A 101 -9.86 -1.74 2.11
C LEU A 101 -10.91 -0.84 2.76
N LEU A 102 -10.61 0.44 2.91
CA LEU A 102 -11.54 1.41 3.52
C LEU A 102 -12.60 1.92 2.54
N HIS A 103 -12.51 1.57 1.24
CA HIS A 103 -13.37 2.07 0.16
C HIS A 103 -13.39 3.61 0.15
N GLU A 104 -12.22 4.23 0.10
CA GLU A 104 -12.12 5.68 -0.01
C GLU A 104 -12.81 6.16 -1.28
N ARG A 105 -13.77 7.08 -1.13
CA ARG A 105 -14.60 7.53 -2.24
C ARG A 105 -13.78 8.30 -3.27
N GLY A 106 -14.01 8.00 -4.55
CA GLY A 106 -13.34 8.68 -5.66
C GLY A 106 -11.91 8.17 -5.91
N ILE A 107 -11.42 7.19 -5.16
CA ILE A 107 -10.11 6.57 -5.38
C ILE A 107 -10.33 5.21 -6.06
N ASP A 108 -10.57 5.25 -7.36
CA ASP A 108 -10.78 4.06 -8.19
C ASP A 108 -10.50 4.33 -9.67
N ALA A 109 -10.47 3.28 -10.48
CA ALA A 109 -10.20 3.36 -11.91
C ALA A 109 -11.23 4.17 -12.71
N LYS A 110 -12.48 4.30 -12.22
CA LYS A 110 -13.51 5.12 -12.89
C LYS A 110 -13.20 6.61 -12.79
N HIS A 111 -12.45 6.98 -11.76
CA HIS A 111 -11.95 8.35 -11.55
C HIS A 111 -10.51 8.53 -12.07
N PHE A 112 -10.02 7.59 -12.91
CA PHE A 112 -8.66 7.63 -13.46
C PHE A 112 -7.56 7.59 -12.38
N ILE A 113 -7.83 6.89 -11.28
CA ILE A 113 -6.90 6.64 -10.20
C ILE A 113 -6.69 5.13 -10.09
N LEU A 114 -5.53 4.66 -10.52
CA LEU A 114 -5.12 3.29 -10.31
C LEU A 114 -4.41 3.19 -8.97
N GLN A 115 -4.71 2.14 -8.22
CA GLN A 115 -4.07 1.91 -6.93
C GLN A 115 -3.60 0.46 -6.80
N THR A 116 -2.57 0.22 -6.01
CA THR A 116 -2.22 -1.13 -5.58
C THR A 116 -3.38 -1.68 -4.74
N TYR A 117 -3.79 -2.93 -4.96
CA TYR A 117 -4.83 -3.55 -4.10
C TYR A 117 -4.25 -4.00 -2.76
N THR A 118 -2.96 -4.30 -2.73
CA THR A 118 -2.14 -4.49 -1.53
C THR A 118 -1.86 -3.14 -0.87
N TYR A 119 -1.08 -3.13 0.22
CA TYR A 119 -0.73 -1.88 0.90
C TYR A 119 0.06 -0.93 -0.01
N SER A 120 1.13 -1.41 -0.63
CA SER A 120 2.01 -0.66 -1.53
C SER A 120 2.58 -1.57 -2.63
N PHE A 121 3.31 -1.00 -3.59
CA PHE A 121 3.98 -1.77 -4.64
C PHE A 121 5.07 -2.69 -4.07
N GLU A 122 5.70 -2.33 -2.96
CA GLU A 122 6.71 -3.15 -2.28
C GLU A 122 6.15 -4.51 -1.87
N ASN A 123 4.88 -4.58 -1.46
CA ASN A 123 4.21 -5.84 -1.11
C ASN A 123 4.11 -6.81 -2.31
N HIS A 124 4.05 -6.29 -3.53
CA HIS A 124 4.10 -7.13 -4.73
C HIS A 124 5.51 -7.68 -5.00
N HIS A 125 6.56 -6.88 -4.75
CA HIS A 125 7.95 -7.35 -4.87
C HIS A 125 8.28 -8.46 -3.89
N CYS A 126 7.66 -8.44 -2.74
CA CYS A 126 7.86 -9.39 -1.64
C CYS A 126 6.77 -10.47 -1.57
N TYR A 127 6.19 -10.81 -2.72
CA TYR A 127 5.25 -11.91 -2.81
C TYR A 127 5.94 -13.24 -2.45
N ALA A 128 5.42 -13.90 -1.41
CA ALA A 128 6.08 -15.03 -0.72
C ALA A 128 6.49 -16.17 -1.65
N GLU A 129 5.72 -16.45 -2.71
CA GLU A 129 5.99 -17.55 -3.63
C GLU A 129 7.30 -17.38 -4.42
N GLY A 130 7.73 -16.15 -4.66
CA GLY A 130 8.94 -15.84 -5.43
C GLY A 130 10.18 -15.54 -4.58
N LEU A 131 10.00 -15.22 -3.29
CA LEU A 131 11.10 -14.72 -2.44
C LEU A 131 12.23 -15.73 -2.25
N ASP A 132 11.92 -17.00 -2.02
CA ASP A 132 12.91 -18.03 -1.79
C ASP A 132 13.88 -18.18 -2.98
N GLU A 133 13.32 -18.16 -4.21
CA GLU A 133 14.13 -18.26 -5.42
C GLU A 133 14.99 -17.00 -5.64
N VAL A 134 14.42 -15.84 -5.46
CA VAL A 134 15.12 -14.55 -5.62
C VAL A 134 16.25 -14.44 -4.59
N CYS A 135 16.00 -14.73 -3.32
CA CYS A 135 16.99 -14.66 -2.27
C CYS A 135 18.13 -15.68 -2.47
N SER A 136 17.80 -16.92 -2.83
CA SER A 136 18.81 -17.95 -3.09
C SER A 136 19.71 -17.58 -4.27
N ARG A 137 19.14 -17.01 -5.33
CA ARG A 137 19.89 -16.55 -6.51
C ARG A 137 20.81 -15.38 -6.20
N ILE A 138 20.32 -14.37 -5.46
CA ILE A 138 21.11 -13.18 -5.10
C ILE A 138 22.22 -13.52 -4.12
N ALA A 139 21.94 -14.38 -3.13
CA ALA A 139 22.91 -14.79 -2.12
C ALA A 139 23.90 -15.86 -2.62
N HIS A 140 23.71 -16.38 -3.85
CA HIS A 140 24.49 -17.50 -4.40
C HIS A 140 24.54 -18.74 -3.49
N VAL A 141 23.45 -18.99 -2.77
CA VAL A 141 23.34 -20.11 -1.83
C VAL A 141 22.54 -21.24 -2.50
N PRO A 142 23.12 -22.45 -2.61
CA PRO A 142 22.49 -23.59 -3.29
C PRO A 142 21.29 -24.16 -2.52
N ASN A 143 21.25 -23.94 -1.21
CA ASN A 143 20.21 -24.47 -0.33
C ASN A 143 19.37 -23.34 0.25
N ARG A 144 18.08 -23.63 0.46
CA ARG A 144 17.16 -22.74 1.12
C ARG A 144 17.56 -22.55 2.58
N LEU A 145 17.99 -21.34 2.94
CA LEU A 145 18.37 -20.98 4.31
C LEU A 145 17.17 -20.58 5.17
N PHE A 146 16.14 -20.00 4.54
CA PHE A 146 14.97 -19.48 5.20
C PHE A 146 13.73 -19.75 4.35
N ASP A 147 12.64 -20.20 4.97
CA ASP A 147 11.35 -20.44 4.31
C ASP A 147 10.49 -19.20 4.42
N PHE A 148 10.65 -18.24 3.49
CA PHE A 148 9.89 -17.00 3.48
C PHE A 148 8.39 -17.24 3.38
N LYS A 149 7.94 -18.17 2.56
CA LYS A 149 6.53 -18.51 2.42
C LYS A 149 5.92 -18.97 3.74
N ARG A 150 6.58 -19.91 4.43
CA ARG A 150 6.15 -20.39 5.73
C ARG A 150 6.14 -19.27 6.77
N PHE A 151 7.20 -18.49 6.83
CA PHE A 151 7.35 -17.38 7.77
C PHE A 151 6.24 -16.35 7.58
N LEU A 152 6.06 -15.82 6.36
CA LEU A 152 5.05 -14.80 6.04
C LEU A 152 3.62 -15.31 6.23
N THR A 153 3.36 -16.59 5.95
CA THR A 153 2.07 -17.22 6.22
C THR A 153 1.78 -17.30 7.73
N CYS A 154 2.76 -17.74 8.54
CA CYS A 154 2.61 -17.79 9.99
C CYS A 154 2.45 -16.39 10.58
N PHE A 155 3.29 -15.44 10.19
CA PHE A 155 3.18 -14.04 10.57
C PHE A 155 1.79 -13.49 10.26
N SER A 156 1.30 -13.68 9.03
CA SER A 156 -0.02 -13.21 8.59
C SER A 156 -1.14 -13.75 9.46
N ARG A 157 -1.14 -15.04 9.75
CA ARG A 157 -2.16 -15.66 10.62
C ARG A 157 -2.16 -15.11 12.04
N ILE A 158 -0.96 -14.86 12.59
CA ILE A 158 -0.81 -14.26 13.92
C ILE A 158 -1.42 -12.85 13.97
N VAL A 159 -1.15 -12.02 12.97
CA VAL A 159 -1.56 -10.62 12.99
C VAL A 159 -2.96 -10.36 12.42
N TYR A 160 -3.56 -11.31 11.72
CA TYR A 160 -4.82 -11.15 10.99
C TYR A 160 -5.95 -10.59 11.87
N GLU A 161 -6.26 -11.22 13.00
CA GLU A 161 -7.35 -10.75 13.88
C GLU A 161 -7.04 -9.35 14.47
N LEU A 162 -5.79 -9.07 14.79
CA LEU A 162 -5.40 -7.74 15.26
C LEU A 162 -5.56 -6.69 14.16
N PHE A 163 -5.30 -7.07 12.89
CA PHE A 163 -5.51 -6.21 11.74
C PHE A 163 -7.00 -5.95 11.47
N ILE A 164 -7.88 -6.96 11.66
CA ILE A 164 -9.34 -6.77 11.60
C ILE A 164 -9.79 -5.74 12.66
N TRP A 165 -9.28 -5.83 13.89
CA TRP A 165 -9.53 -4.82 14.92
C TRP A 165 -9.01 -3.43 14.53
N HIS A 166 -7.82 -3.36 13.93
CA HIS A 166 -7.27 -2.10 13.45
C HIS A 166 -8.18 -1.46 12.38
N LEU A 167 -8.62 -2.22 11.39
CA LEU A 167 -9.54 -1.74 10.35
C LEU A 167 -10.91 -1.35 10.91
N TYR A 168 -11.39 -2.05 11.95
CA TYR A 168 -12.59 -1.66 12.69
C TYR A 168 -12.41 -0.26 13.33
N PHE A 169 -11.31 -0.04 14.05
CA PHE A 169 -11.06 1.25 14.70
C PHE A 169 -10.80 2.37 13.69
N LEU A 170 -10.11 2.12 12.59
CA LEU A 170 -9.94 3.13 11.54
C LEU A 170 -11.27 3.67 11.00
N ARG A 171 -12.33 2.87 11.07
CA ARG A 171 -13.69 3.26 10.63
C ARG A 171 -14.54 3.87 11.73
N THR A 172 -14.32 3.52 12.97
CA THR A 172 -15.20 3.90 14.10
C THR A 172 -14.58 4.95 15.01
N ASP A 173 -13.33 4.80 15.36
CA ASP A 173 -12.57 5.71 16.25
C ASP A 173 -11.05 5.55 16.00
N PRO A 174 -10.49 6.20 14.96
CA PRO A 174 -9.09 6.02 14.56
C PRO A 174 -8.05 6.33 15.65
N VAL A 175 -8.43 7.12 16.65
CA VAL A 175 -7.53 7.49 17.77
C VAL A 175 -7.31 6.33 18.73
N ARG A 176 -8.25 5.39 18.81
CA ARG A 176 -8.23 4.25 19.76
C ARG A 176 -7.14 3.24 19.48
N PHE A 177 -6.88 2.98 18.21
CA PHE A 177 -5.82 2.09 17.75
C PHE A 177 -5.36 2.57 16.38
N SER A 178 -4.51 3.60 16.42
CA SER A 178 -4.04 4.30 15.22
C SER A 178 -3.16 3.39 14.35
N LYS A 179 -2.91 3.84 13.11
CA LYS A 179 -1.93 3.20 12.21
C LYS A 179 -0.54 3.10 12.86
N TYR A 180 -0.14 4.13 13.60
CA TYR A 180 1.12 4.12 14.32
C TYR A 180 1.14 3.03 15.42
N ASP A 181 0.09 2.97 16.25
CA ASP A 181 0.00 1.98 17.33
C ASP A 181 0.02 0.55 16.78
N PHE A 182 -0.75 0.30 15.71
CA PHE A 182 -0.77 -1.00 15.06
C PHE A 182 0.62 -1.41 14.55
N ASN A 183 1.29 -0.52 13.81
CA ASN A 183 2.62 -0.78 13.27
C ASN A 183 3.65 -1.05 14.37
N GLN A 184 3.65 -0.26 15.46
CA GLN A 184 4.50 -0.52 16.63
C GLN A 184 4.19 -1.86 17.30
N TYR A 185 2.93 -2.29 17.23
CA TYR A 185 2.52 -3.54 17.86
C TYR A 185 3.01 -4.79 17.12
N ILE A 186 3.02 -4.74 15.79
CA ILE A 186 3.44 -5.86 14.93
C ILE A 186 4.94 -5.80 14.55
N ASN A 187 5.64 -4.73 14.95
CA ASN A 187 7.07 -4.61 14.68
C ASN A 187 7.85 -5.72 15.40
N MET A 188 8.66 -6.44 14.62
CA MET A 188 9.49 -7.58 15.04
C MET A 188 10.96 -7.12 15.12
N THR A 189 11.28 -6.18 16.00
CA THR A 189 12.68 -5.81 16.23
C THR A 189 13.42 -6.96 16.94
N SER A 190 14.05 -7.83 16.17
CA SER A 190 14.96 -8.82 16.71
C SER A 190 16.39 -8.24 16.81
N ARG A 191 16.95 -8.22 18.02
CA ARG A 191 18.40 -7.96 18.22
C ARG A 191 19.27 -9.15 17.78
N GLU A 192 18.66 -10.27 17.42
CA GLU A 192 19.30 -11.57 17.18
C GLU A 192 18.97 -12.11 15.77
N SER A 193 19.20 -11.27 14.74
CA SER A 193 18.83 -11.59 13.35
C SER A 193 19.39 -12.95 12.83
N LEU A 194 20.60 -13.35 13.26
CA LEU A 194 21.19 -14.63 12.86
C LEU A 194 20.48 -15.85 13.47
N ILE A 195 19.98 -15.74 14.69
CA ILE A 195 19.22 -16.83 15.36
C ILE A 195 17.88 -17.02 14.65
N SER A 196 17.25 -15.96 14.20
CA SER A 196 15.99 -16.01 13.44
C SER A 196 16.12 -16.76 12.11
N VAL A 197 17.29 -16.75 11.49
CA VAL A 197 17.54 -17.57 10.28
C VAL A 197 17.60 -19.05 10.61
N CYS A 198 18.24 -19.44 11.73
CA CYS A 198 18.41 -20.84 12.10
C CYS A 198 17.10 -21.55 12.47
N ASP A 199 16.14 -20.84 13.06
CA ASP A 199 14.85 -21.40 13.48
C ASP A 199 13.66 -20.99 12.59
N ASN A 200 13.97 -20.39 11.44
CA ASN A 200 12.98 -19.85 10.49
C ASN A 200 12.05 -18.82 11.13
N GLY A 201 12.57 -18.00 12.04
CA GLY A 201 11.83 -16.95 12.72
C GLY A 201 10.87 -17.44 13.79
N HIS A 202 10.94 -18.71 14.21
CA HIS A 202 9.97 -19.32 15.12
C HIS A 202 9.86 -18.55 16.43
N ARG A 203 10.97 -18.22 17.09
CA ARG A 203 10.97 -17.49 18.37
C ARG A 203 10.35 -16.10 18.26
N VAL A 204 10.70 -15.39 17.21
CA VAL A 204 10.15 -14.04 16.94
C VAL A 204 8.65 -14.10 16.74
N LEU A 205 8.17 -15.13 16.03
CA LEU A 205 6.73 -15.34 15.80
C LEU A 205 6.00 -15.74 17.09
N GLU A 206 6.59 -16.55 17.95
CA GLU A 206 6.01 -16.89 19.27
C GLU A 206 5.88 -15.66 20.18
N GLU A 207 6.90 -14.81 20.23
CA GLU A 207 6.84 -13.57 21.00
C GLU A 207 5.76 -12.63 20.47
N LEU A 208 5.68 -12.48 19.14
CA LEU A 208 4.63 -11.71 18.49
C LEU A 208 3.25 -12.27 18.80
N GLU A 209 3.07 -13.59 18.71
CA GLU A 209 1.80 -14.25 18.99
C GLU A 209 1.33 -14.01 20.43
N MET A 210 2.23 -14.12 21.41
CA MET A 210 1.90 -13.82 22.81
C MET A 210 1.49 -12.35 22.99
N LYS A 211 2.20 -11.44 22.34
CA LYS A 211 1.90 -10.00 22.37
C LYS A 211 0.53 -9.71 21.75
N VAL A 212 0.25 -10.29 20.58
CA VAL A 212 -1.03 -10.13 19.87
C VAL A 212 -2.18 -10.72 20.67
N LYS A 213 -2.07 -11.94 21.20
CA LYS A 213 -3.10 -12.60 22.03
C LYS A 213 -3.50 -11.74 23.24
N ARG A 214 -2.53 -11.12 23.93
CA ARG A 214 -2.84 -10.21 25.04
C ARG A 214 -3.63 -8.98 24.59
N LYS A 215 -3.32 -8.43 23.42
CA LYS A 215 -4.03 -7.26 22.89
C LYS A 215 -5.44 -7.62 22.44
N LEU A 216 -5.62 -8.77 21.80
CA LEU A 216 -6.93 -9.27 21.40
C LEU A 216 -7.83 -9.47 22.61
N ALA A 217 -7.36 -10.17 23.66
CA ALA A 217 -8.11 -10.36 24.90
C ALA A 217 -8.50 -9.04 25.58
N TYR A 218 -7.64 -8.01 25.49
CA TYR A 218 -8.00 -6.67 25.96
C TYR A 218 -9.12 -6.05 25.15
N PHE A 219 -9.09 -6.15 23.80
CA PHE A 219 -10.12 -5.57 22.94
C PHE A 219 -11.45 -6.30 23.09
N GLU A 220 -11.45 -7.63 23.11
CA GLU A 220 -12.66 -8.45 23.29
C GLU A 220 -13.37 -8.11 24.60
N ARG A 221 -12.60 -7.99 25.69
CA ARG A 221 -13.17 -7.60 27.00
C ARG A 221 -13.72 -6.18 27.00
N LYS A 222 -13.06 -5.24 26.31
CA LYS A 222 -13.43 -3.83 26.34
C LYS A 222 -14.52 -3.47 25.35
N TYR A 223 -14.62 -4.22 24.24
CA TYR A 223 -15.57 -3.97 23.16
C TYR A 223 -16.36 -5.22 22.78
N PRO A 224 -17.12 -5.82 23.73
CA PRO A 224 -17.79 -7.10 23.52
C PRO A 224 -18.88 -7.06 22.43
N ASN A 225 -19.35 -5.87 22.07
CA ASN A 225 -20.39 -5.66 21.06
C ASN A 225 -19.83 -5.27 19.68
N ALA A 226 -18.51 -5.36 19.47
CA ALA A 226 -17.91 -5.07 18.17
C ALA A 226 -18.35 -6.11 17.13
N ALA A 227 -18.98 -5.66 16.03
CA ALA A 227 -19.51 -6.54 14.98
C ALA A 227 -18.40 -6.97 14.00
N LEU A 228 -17.36 -7.64 14.51
CA LEU A 228 -16.17 -8.01 13.71
C LEU A 228 -16.47 -9.06 12.64
N GLU A 229 -17.44 -9.93 12.86
CA GLU A 229 -17.76 -11.01 11.91
C GLU A 229 -18.17 -10.46 10.54
N ASN A 230 -19.00 -9.42 10.51
CA ASN A 230 -19.41 -8.78 9.26
C ASN A 230 -18.23 -8.07 8.58
N ILE A 231 -17.32 -7.51 9.38
CA ILE A 231 -16.12 -6.83 8.90
C ILE A 231 -15.16 -7.85 8.30
N ARG A 232 -14.93 -8.97 8.98
CA ARG A 232 -14.09 -10.08 8.50
C ARG A 232 -14.58 -10.58 7.14
N LYS A 233 -15.84 -10.99 7.03
CA LYS A 233 -16.45 -11.46 5.77
C LYS A 233 -16.29 -10.44 4.63
N LYS A 234 -16.49 -9.18 4.93
CA LYS A 234 -16.31 -8.11 3.93
C LYS A 234 -14.87 -8.07 3.42
N TYR A 235 -13.88 -8.08 4.30
CA TYR A 235 -12.48 -7.97 3.90
C TYR A 235 -11.96 -9.26 3.25
N GLU A 236 -12.46 -10.43 3.65
CA GLU A 236 -12.18 -11.70 2.96
C GLU A 236 -12.64 -11.68 1.50
N GLN A 237 -13.83 -11.13 1.23
CA GLN A 237 -14.32 -10.91 -0.14
C GLN A 237 -13.46 -9.94 -0.94
N MET A 238 -12.71 -9.08 -0.29
CA MET A 238 -11.76 -8.15 -0.91
C MET A 238 -10.35 -8.74 -1.06
N GLY A 239 -10.15 -10.00 -0.67
CA GLY A 239 -8.88 -10.70 -0.79
C GLY A 239 -7.97 -10.63 0.45
N LEU A 240 -8.40 -10.00 1.55
CA LEU A 240 -7.66 -10.03 2.81
C LEU A 240 -7.91 -11.39 3.50
N LEU A 241 -6.96 -12.30 3.36
CA LEU A 241 -7.03 -13.63 3.95
C LEU A 241 -6.01 -13.77 5.11
N PRO A 242 -6.28 -14.69 6.07
CA PRO A 242 -5.35 -14.94 7.17
C PRO A 242 -3.92 -15.25 6.71
N GLU A 243 -3.77 -15.99 5.62
CA GLU A 243 -2.46 -16.42 5.09
C GLU A 243 -1.69 -15.33 4.36
N THR A 244 -2.39 -14.31 3.85
CA THR A 244 -1.83 -13.28 2.97
C THR A 244 -1.95 -11.87 3.54
N THR A 245 -2.23 -11.75 4.85
CA THR A 245 -2.39 -10.47 5.53
C THR A 245 -1.17 -9.57 5.36
N TYR A 246 0.04 -10.13 5.27
CA TYR A 246 1.29 -9.39 5.04
C TYR A 246 1.24 -8.49 3.80
N LEU A 247 0.45 -8.85 2.78
CA LEU A 247 0.28 -8.04 1.57
C LEU A 247 -0.44 -6.71 1.82
N PHE A 248 -1.18 -6.61 2.91
CA PHE A 248 -1.96 -5.43 3.28
C PHE A 248 -1.33 -4.64 4.43
N LEU A 249 -0.14 -5.00 4.86
CA LEU A 249 0.60 -4.31 5.91
C LEU A 249 1.69 -3.44 5.30
N ARG A 250 2.09 -2.40 6.04
CA ARG A 250 3.17 -1.52 5.61
C ARG A 250 4.45 -2.33 5.37
N GLY A 251 5.05 -2.18 4.18
CA GLY A 251 6.22 -2.93 3.74
C GLY A 251 7.36 -2.93 4.76
N HIS A 252 7.76 -1.77 5.28
CA HIS A 252 8.80 -1.65 6.32
C HIS A 252 8.57 -2.48 7.60
N ASN A 253 7.36 -2.90 7.90
CA ASN A 253 7.10 -3.80 9.03
C ASN A 253 7.36 -5.27 8.72
N VAL A 254 7.55 -5.58 7.47
CA VAL A 254 7.71 -6.95 6.96
C VAL A 254 9.13 -7.19 6.45
N TYR A 255 9.85 -6.12 6.07
CA TYR A 255 11.14 -6.19 5.36
C TYR A 255 12.34 -5.63 6.15
N ASP A 256 12.12 -4.84 7.21
CA ASP A 256 13.15 -4.37 8.13
C ASP A 256 13.39 -5.38 9.26
#